data_f6062db885c94da0524fb9753dc0242b
#
_entry.id   f6062db885c94da0524fb9753dc0242b
#
_cell.length_a   1.000
_cell.length_b   1.000
_cell.length_c   1.000
_cell.angle_alpha   90.00
_cell.angle_beta   90.00
_cell.angle_gamma   90.00
#
_symmetry.space_group_name_H-M   'P 1'
#
loop_
_entity.id
_entity.type
_entity.pdbx_description
1 polymer ?
#
loop_
_entity_poly.entity_id
_entity_poly.type
_entity_poly.pdbx_seq_one_letter_code
_entity_poly.pdbx_strand_id
1 'polypeptide(L)'
;RDMRGLGPNPPQANWPNDAKIAVQFVLNYEEGGENCILHGDKASEAFLSEIVGAAPWPNQRHWNMESIYEYGSRAGFWRLHRLFKANSIPVTVFGVASALARSPEQVNTMISEKWEIASHGNQWVEHKDMPLEEERAQIKEAIRLHTEVVGERPKGWYTGRCSENTVSLVAQEKNFSYISDSYADDLPY
;
A
#
# COMPACT_ATOMS: atom_id res chain seq x y z
N ARG A 1 -1.77 20.02 16.40
CA ARG A 1 -2.18 18.65 16.75
C ARG A 1 -3.44 18.71 17.60
N ASP A 2 -4.46 17.95 17.22
CA ASP A 2 -5.60 17.70 18.11
C ASP A 2 -5.29 16.50 19.03
N MET A 3 -5.33 16.72 20.33
CA MET A 3 -5.09 15.70 21.35
C MET A 3 -6.40 15.27 22.05
N ARG A 4 -7.55 15.75 21.57
CA ARG A 4 -8.86 15.47 22.17
C ARG A 4 -9.58 14.32 21.47
N GLY A 5 -9.46 14.25 20.11
CA GLY A 5 -10.11 13.23 19.29
C GLY A 5 -11.59 13.04 19.64
N LEU A 6 -12.05 11.80 19.65
CA LEU A 6 -13.40 11.43 20.05
C LEU A 6 -13.64 11.52 21.57
N GLY A 7 -12.58 11.64 22.37
CA GLY A 7 -12.64 11.86 23.81
C GLY A 7 -13.22 10.67 24.60
N PRO A 8 -13.64 10.91 25.88
CA PRO A 8 -14.06 9.82 26.78
C PRO A 8 -15.42 9.20 26.43
N ASN A 9 -16.20 9.82 25.55
CA ASN A 9 -17.53 9.35 25.15
C ASN A 9 -17.62 9.29 23.62
N PRO A 10 -16.92 8.34 22.97
CA PRO A 10 -16.96 8.23 21.52
C PRO A 10 -18.37 7.90 21.03
N PRO A 11 -18.74 8.35 19.83
CA PRO A 11 -20.05 8.01 19.23
C PRO A 11 -20.16 6.52 18.97
N GLN A 12 -21.40 6.03 18.87
CA GLN A 12 -21.66 4.66 18.43
C GLN A 12 -21.23 4.53 16.97
N ALA A 13 -20.44 3.48 16.67
CA ALA A 13 -19.94 3.24 15.32
C ALA A 13 -21.04 2.84 14.32
N ASN A 14 -22.16 2.27 14.84
CA ASN A 14 -23.29 1.81 14.03
C ASN A 14 -22.85 0.89 12.87
N TRP A 15 -22.02 -0.09 13.20
CA TRP A 15 -21.57 -1.07 12.20
C TRP A 15 -22.76 -1.79 11.56
N PRO A 16 -22.68 -2.15 10.26
CA PRO A 16 -23.73 -2.90 9.58
C PRO A 16 -24.14 -4.17 10.35
N ASN A 17 -25.43 -4.51 10.28
CA ASN A 17 -26.04 -5.68 10.94
C ASN A 17 -25.89 -5.70 12.47
N ASP A 18 -25.88 -4.53 13.12
CA ASP A 18 -25.70 -4.39 14.58
C ASP A 18 -24.42 -5.04 15.10
N ALA A 19 -23.41 -5.17 14.25
CA ALA A 19 -22.12 -5.76 14.61
C ALA A 19 -21.45 -4.93 15.72
N LYS A 20 -20.72 -5.61 16.60
CA LYS A 20 -20.00 -4.97 17.71
C LYS A 20 -18.57 -4.59 17.33
N ILE A 21 -18.06 -5.16 16.25
CA ILE A 21 -16.70 -4.94 15.74
C ILE A 21 -16.71 -5.05 14.23
N ALA A 22 -15.89 -4.25 13.55
CA ALA A 22 -15.50 -4.43 12.16
C ALA A 22 -14.08 -5.01 12.10
N VAL A 23 -13.91 -6.09 11.35
CA VAL A 23 -12.59 -6.71 11.11
C VAL A 23 -12.28 -6.60 9.63
N GLN A 24 -11.16 -5.97 9.31
CA GLN A 24 -10.67 -5.83 7.95
C GLN A 24 -9.37 -6.62 7.80
N PHE A 25 -9.30 -7.45 6.76
CA PHE A 25 -8.05 -8.10 6.37
C PHE A 25 -7.41 -7.27 5.27
N VAL A 26 -6.20 -6.80 5.54
CA VAL A 26 -5.40 -6.00 4.61
C VAL A 26 -4.17 -6.78 4.19
N LEU A 27 -3.93 -6.82 2.88
CA LEU A 27 -2.72 -7.36 2.28
C LEU A 27 -1.95 -6.22 1.62
N ASN A 28 -0.77 -5.89 2.14
CA ASN A 28 0.15 -5.03 1.42
C ASN A 28 0.80 -5.84 0.29
N TYR A 29 0.69 -5.32 -0.95
CA TYR A 29 1.34 -5.90 -2.10
C TYR A 29 2.42 -4.93 -2.62
N GLU A 30 3.65 -5.18 -2.25
CA GLU A 30 4.79 -4.28 -2.40
C GLU A 30 5.91 -4.87 -3.27
N GLU A 31 5.88 -6.16 -3.50
CA GLU A 31 6.91 -6.92 -4.21
C GLU A 31 7.07 -6.46 -5.67
N GLY A 32 8.20 -5.87 -5.96
CA GLY A 32 8.50 -5.20 -7.23
C GLY A 32 8.32 -3.67 -7.17
N GLY A 33 7.87 -3.12 -6.04
CA GLY A 33 7.78 -1.69 -5.78
C GLY A 33 8.91 -1.15 -4.90
N GLU A 34 9.73 -2.02 -4.31
CA GLU A 34 10.93 -1.71 -3.54
C GLU A 34 12.04 -1.11 -4.41
N ASN A 35 13.04 -0.48 -3.78
CA ASN A 35 14.23 -0.02 -4.48
C ASN A 35 15.02 -1.20 -5.07
N CYS A 36 15.20 -1.21 -6.37
CA CYS A 36 15.92 -2.27 -7.08
C CYS A 36 16.69 -1.72 -8.27
N ILE A 37 17.97 -2.05 -8.36
CA ILE A 37 18.83 -1.65 -9.49
C ILE A 37 18.28 -2.12 -10.84
N LEU A 38 17.64 -3.29 -10.89
CA LEU A 38 17.02 -3.80 -12.12
C LEU A 38 15.81 -2.96 -12.58
N HIS A 39 15.25 -2.17 -11.68
CA HIS A 39 14.15 -1.25 -11.97
C HIS A 39 14.61 0.18 -12.28
N GLY A 40 15.92 0.42 -12.27
CA GLY A 40 16.52 1.72 -12.56
C GLY A 40 16.80 2.57 -11.32
N ASP A 41 16.61 2.04 -10.14
CA ASP A 41 16.86 2.76 -8.88
C ASP A 41 18.37 2.88 -8.61
N LYS A 42 18.76 3.91 -7.83
CA LYS A 42 20.17 4.23 -7.54
C LYS A 42 20.81 3.29 -6.52
N ALA A 43 20.02 2.57 -5.76
CA ALA A 43 20.50 1.66 -4.72
C ALA A 43 19.55 0.46 -4.58
N SER A 44 20.03 -0.60 -3.91
CA SER A 44 19.16 -1.71 -3.48
C SER A 44 18.24 -1.29 -2.35
N GLU A 45 17.18 -2.07 -2.11
CA GLU A 45 16.44 -2.01 -0.84
C GLU A 45 17.32 -2.52 0.32
N ALA A 46 17.03 -2.05 1.54
CA ALA A 46 17.68 -2.52 2.77
C ALA A 46 16.68 -2.89 3.86
N PHE A 47 15.42 -2.46 3.72
CA PHE A 47 14.38 -2.81 4.67
C PHE A 47 14.05 -4.32 4.58
N LEU A 48 13.92 -4.98 5.71
CA LEU A 48 13.82 -6.44 5.86
C LEU A 48 15.12 -7.20 5.56
N SER A 49 16.26 -6.51 5.49
CA SER A 49 17.57 -7.19 5.47
C SER A 49 17.74 -8.07 6.72
N GLU A 50 18.52 -9.14 6.58
CA GLU A 50 18.95 -9.98 7.71
C GLU A 50 19.69 -9.18 8.79
N ILE A 51 20.28 -8.05 8.41
CA ILE A 51 20.98 -7.13 9.31
C ILE A 51 20.08 -5.94 9.60
N VAL A 52 19.64 -5.82 10.82
CA VAL A 52 18.83 -4.67 11.26
C VAL A 52 19.64 -3.38 11.11
N GLY A 53 19.05 -2.40 10.43
CA GLY A 53 19.71 -1.11 10.16
C GLY A 53 20.78 -1.14 9.07
N ALA A 54 20.81 -2.19 8.24
CA ALA A 54 21.70 -2.23 7.08
C ALA A 54 21.44 -1.05 6.15
N ALA A 55 22.51 -0.50 5.58
CA ALA A 55 22.39 0.54 4.56
C ALA A 55 22.10 -0.08 3.18
N PRO A 56 21.35 0.64 2.31
CA PRO A 56 21.24 0.28 0.89
C PRO A 56 22.61 0.20 0.21
N TRP A 57 22.74 -0.65 -0.80
CA TRP A 57 23.97 -0.75 -1.59
C TRP A 57 23.87 0.16 -2.83
N PRO A 58 24.61 1.28 -2.88
CA PRO A 58 24.55 2.19 -4.02
C PRO A 58 25.09 1.54 -5.30
N ASN A 59 24.33 1.68 -6.39
CA ASN A 59 24.70 1.18 -7.72
C ASN A 59 25.03 -0.33 -7.77
N GLN A 60 24.55 -1.09 -6.80
CA GLN A 60 24.81 -2.51 -6.70
C GLN A 60 23.55 -3.29 -6.32
N ARG A 61 23.34 -4.41 -6.97
CA ARG A 61 22.26 -5.35 -6.63
C ARG A 61 22.52 -6.02 -5.29
N HIS A 62 21.45 -6.23 -4.54
CA HIS A 62 21.48 -7.02 -3.31
C HIS A 62 20.63 -8.29 -3.49
N TRP A 63 21.31 -9.36 -3.90
CA TRP A 63 20.66 -10.61 -4.28
C TRP A 63 19.73 -11.19 -3.21
N ASN A 64 20.14 -11.19 -1.95
CA ASN A 64 19.32 -11.69 -0.85
C ASN A 64 18.05 -10.86 -0.70
N MET A 65 18.15 -9.53 -0.81
CA MET A 65 16.97 -8.64 -0.73
C MET A 65 16.02 -8.90 -1.87
N GLU A 66 16.51 -8.96 -3.10
CA GLU A 66 15.68 -9.29 -4.27
C GLU A 66 14.94 -10.63 -4.05
N SER A 67 15.62 -11.65 -3.52
CA SER A 67 15.01 -12.96 -3.27
C SER A 67 13.94 -12.96 -2.19
N ILE A 68 14.02 -12.09 -1.18
CA ILE A 68 12.97 -11.91 -0.15
C ILE A 68 11.70 -11.36 -0.80
N TYR A 69 11.82 -10.31 -1.60
CA TYR A 69 10.67 -9.74 -2.31
C TYR A 69 10.11 -10.71 -3.36
N GLU A 70 10.97 -11.41 -4.11
CA GLU A 70 10.53 -12.47 -5.02
C GLU A 70 9.72 -13.56 -4.32
N TYR A 71 10.11 -13.96 -3.09
CA TYR A 71 9.36 -14.94 -2.33
C TYR A 71 7.92 -14.49 -2.06
N GLY A 72 7.71 -13.21 -1.74
CA GLY A 72 6.37 -12.64 -1.50
C GLY A 72 5.45 -12.84 -2.68
N SER A 73 5.86 -12.44 -3.88
CA SER A 73 5.04 -12.59 -5.09
C SER A 73 4.95 -14.05 -5.59
N ARG A 74 6.03 -14.84 -5.49
CA ARG A 74 6.10 -16.21 -6.01
C ARG A 74 5.44 -17.27 -5.13
N ALA A 75 5.45 -17.08 -3.82
CA ALA A 75 4.95 -18.04 -2.87
C ALA A 75 4.00 -17.45 -1.82
N GLY A 76 4.34 -16.32 -1.22
CA GLY A 76 3.58 -15.70 -0.13
C GLY A 76 2.17 -15.32 -0.55
N PHE A 77 2.04 -14.58 -1.64
CA PHE A 77 0.74 -14.20 -2.20
C PHE A 77 -0.20 -15.42 -2.41
N TRP A 78 0.30 -16.48 -3.04
CA TRP A 78 -0.53 -17.67 -3.34
C TRP A 78 -0.94 -18.46 -2.10
N ARG A 79 -0.12 -18.42 -1.04
CA ARG A 79 -0.49 -19.02 0.26
C ARG A 79 -1.63 -18.24 0.91
N LEU A 80 -1.52 -16.90 0.94
CA LEU A 80 -2.57 -16.04 1.48
C LEU A 80 -3.85 -16.09 0.65
N HIS A 81 -3.74 -16.10 -0.68
CA HIS A 81 -4.89 -16.26 -1.57
C HIS A 81 -5.67 -17.54 -1.24
N ARG A 82 -4.99 -18.68 -1.15
CA ARG A 82 -5.66 -19.95 -0.81
C ARG A 82 -6.34 -19.90 0.57
N LEU A 83 -5.69 -19.28 1.55
CA LEU A 83 -6.24 -19.13 2.89
C LEU A 83 -7.51 -18.27 2.90
N PHE A 84 -7.45 -17.10 2.29
CA PHE A 84 -8.59 -16.17 2.24
C PHE A 84 -9.75 -16.77 1.43
N LYS A 85 -9.46 -17.36 0.30
CA LYS A 85 -10.46 -18.01 -0.54
C LYS A 85 -11.15 -19.17 0.17
N ALA A 86 -10.40 -20.05 0.83
CA ALA A 86 -10.95 -21.21 1.56
C ALA A 86 -11.88 -20.80 2.71
N ASN A 87 -11.70 -19.61 3.26
CA ASN A 87 -12.49 -19.07 4.36
C ASN A 87 -13.50 -17.99 3.93
N SER A 88 -13.62 -17.71 2.62
CA SER A 88 -14.49 -16.66 2.07
C SER A 88 -14.25 -15.29 2.72
N ILE A 89 -13.00 -14.95 3.00
CA ILE A 89 -12.61 -13.71 3.66
C ILE A 89 -12.47 -12.60 2.60
N PRO A 90 -13.21 -11.49 2.72
CA PRO A 90 -12.98 -10.31 1.90
C PRO A 90 -11.63 -9.66 2.28
N VAL A 91 -10.91 -9.16 1.29
CA VAL A 91 -9.58 -8.57 1.46
C VAL A 91 -9.53 -7.20 0.81
N THR A 92 -8.91 -6.25 1.48
CA THR A 92 -8.42 -5.02 0.87
C THR A 92 -6.91 -5.17 0.60
N VAL A 93 -6.49 -4.94 -0.63
CA VAL A 93 -5.08 -4.93 -1.00
C VAL A 93 -4.60 -3.49 -1.05
N PHE A 94 -3.57 -3.15 -0.28
CA PHE A 94 -2.81 -1.93 -0.51
C PHE A 94 -1.69 -2.24 -1.50
N GLY A 95 -1.94 -1.90 -2.77
CA GLY A 95 -1.05 -2.26 -3.87
C GLY A 95 -0.16 -1.09 -4.31
N VAL A 96 1.16 -1.29 -4.26
CA VAL A 96 2.12 -0.37 -4.87
C VAL A 96 1.97 -0.46 -6.38
N ALA A 97 1.71 0.65 -7.06
CA ALA A 97 1.34 0.65 -8.49
C ALA A 97 2.40 -0.01 -9.38
N SER A 98 3.69 0.24 -9.12
CA SER A 98 4.79 -0.41 -9.84
C SER A 98 4.89 -1.92 -9.58
N ALA A 99 4.55 -2.37 -8.38
CA ALA A 99 4.48 -3.78 -8.03
C ALA A 99 3.33 -4.48 -8.76
N LEU A 100 2.14 -3.86 -8.76
CA LEU A 100 0.98 -4.36 -9.50
C LEU A 100 1.28 -4.50 -11.00
N ALA A 101 1.92 -3.49 -11.59
CA ALA A 101 2.29 -3.51 -13.02
C ALA A 101 3.24 -4.64 -13.39
N ARG A 102 4.07 -5.10 -12.45
CA ARG A 102 5.00 -6.23 -12.64
C ARG A 102 4.39 -7.59 -12.35
N SER A 103 3.17 -7.65 -11.84
CA SER A 103 2.54 -8.85 -11.30
C SER A 103 1.14 -9.12 -11.88
N PRO A 104 1.00 -9.27 -13.21
CA PRO A 104 -0.32 -9.36 -13.85
C PRO A 104 -1.14 -10.58 -13.40
N GLU A 105 -0.52 -11.71 -13.07
CA GLU A 105 -1.24 -12.90 -12.59
C GLU A 105 -1.87 -12.67 -11.22
N GLN A 106 -1.15 -12.04 -10.31
CA GLN A 106 -1.65 -11.69 -8.98
C GLN A 106 -2.77 -10.66 -9.08
N VAL A 107 -2.61 -9.62 -9.90
CA VAL A 107 -3.66 -8.61 -10.13
C VAL A 107 -4.94 -9.25 -10.69
N ASN A 108 -4.82 -10.09 -11.72
CA ASN A 108 -5.96 -10.81 -12.29
C ASN A 108 -6.67 -11.67 -11.23
N THR A 109 -5.90 -12.27 -10.33
CA THR A 109 -6.45 -13.06 -9.21
C THR A 109 -7.20 -12.17 -8.23
N MET A 110 -6.62 -11.06 -7.79
CA MET A 110 -7.29 -10.09 -6.91
C MET A 110 -8.62 -9.61 -7.50
N ILE A 111 -8.64 -9.28 -8.78
CA ILE A 111 -9.85 -8.85 -9.51
C ILE A 111 -10.88 -9.98 -9.55
N SER A 112 -10.48 -11.21 -9.87
CA SER A 112 -11.39 -12.37 -9.97
C SER A 112 -12.03 -12.74 -8.62
N GLU A 113 -11.30 -12.56 -7.53
CA GLU A 113 -11.80 -12.76 -6.16
C GLU A 113 -12.59 -11.55 -5.64
N LYS A 114 -12.71 -10.49 -6.44
CA LYS A 114 -13.40 -9.23 -6.06
C LYS A 114 -12.80 -8.55 -4.84
N TRP A 115 -11.51 -8.67 -4.65
CA TRP A 115 -10.81 -7.94 -3.60
C TRP A 115 -10.76 -6.46 -3.95
N GLU A 116 -10.89 -5.60 -2.95
CA GLU A 116 -10.60 -4.18 -3.14
C GLU A 116 -9.10 -4.02 -3.38
N ILE A 117 -8.72 -3.30 -4.44
CA ILE A 117 -7.34 -2.91 -4.67
C ILE A 117 -7.25 -1.40 -4.48
N ALA A 118 -6.75 -0.98 -3.32
CA ALA A 118 -6.48 0.40 -2.97
C ALA A 118 -5.03 0.76 -3.34
N SER A 119 -4.74 2.03 -3.49
CA SER A 119 -3.39 2.49 -3.81
C SER A 119 -2.48 2.46 -2.60
N HIS A 120 -1.24 1.99 -2.79
CA HIS A 120 -0.12 2.12 -1.85
C HIS A 120 1.02 2.99 -2.43
N GLY A 121 0.65 4.03 -3.19
CA GLY A 121 1.61 4.87 -3.90
C GLY A 121 2.16 4.24 -5.17
N ASN A 122 3.12 4.93 -5.79
CA ASN A 122 3.75 4.49 -7.03
C ASN A 122 4.91 3.52 -6.82
N GLN A 123 5.77 3.84 -5.86
CA GLN A 123 6.89 3.03 -5.39
C GLN A 123 6.89 2.97 -3.87
N TRP A 124 7.48 1.94 -3.32
CA TRP A 124 7.58 1.77 -1.87
C TRP A 124 8.80 2.53 -1.31
N VAL A 125 8.70 3.86 -1.29
CA VAL A 125 9.77 4.78 -0.88
C VAL A 125 9.29 5.77 0.18
N GLU A 126 10.22 6.36 0.93
CA GLU A 126 9.90 7.43 1.88
C GLU A 126 9.61 8.74 1.16
N HIS A 127 8.55 9.43 1.57
CA HIS A 127 8.15 10.73 1.03
C HIS A 127 8.65 11.91 1.87
N LYS A 128 9.16 11.68 3.09
CA LYS A 128 9.47 12.75 4.08
C LYS A 128 10.33 13.89 3.55
N ASP A 129 11.30 13.59 2.69
CA ASP A 129 12.23 14.56 2.12
C ASP A 129 11.97 14.81 0.62
N MET A 130 10.87 14.29 0.08
CA MET A 130 10.52 14.43 -1.33
C MET A 130 10.04 15.85 -1.62
N PRO A 131 10.54 16.52 -2.65
CA PRO A 131 10.02 17.83 -3.07
C PRO A 131 8.54 17.75 -3.41
N LEU A 132 7.77 18.78 -3.04
CA LEU A 132 6.30 18.83 -3.20
C LEU A 132 5.82 18.44 -4.60
N GLU A 133 6.45 18.96 -5.64
CA GLU A 133 6.04 18.69 -7.02
C GLU A 133 6.44 17.28 -7.49
N GLU A 134 7.51 16.74 -6.95
CA GLU A 134 7.89 15.34 -7.18
C GLU A 134 6.89 14.41 -6.52
N GLU A 135 6.52 14.67 -5.26
CA GLU A 135 5.51 13.89 -4.56
C GLU A 135 4.15 13.95 -5.27
N ARG A 136 3.75 15.13 -5.73
CA ARG A 136 2.54 15.30 -6.55
C ARG A 136 2.59 14.46 -7.83
N ALA A 137 3.74 14.44 -8.50
CA ALA A 137 3.93 13.65 -9.71
C ALA A 137 3.86 12.14 -9.41
N GLN A 138 4.45 11.69 -8.30
CA GLN A 138 4.39 10.30 -7.84
C GLN A 138 2.95 9.86 -7.53
N ILE A 139 2.16 10.70 -6.87
CA ILE A 139 0.74 10.42 -6.59
C ILE A 139 -0.06 10.27 -7.89
N LYS A 140 0.12 11.18 -8.84
CA LYS A 140 -0.56 11.13 -10.14
C LYS A 140 -0.17 9.90 -10.94
N GLU A 141 1.11 9.56 -10.95
CA GLU A 141 1.60 8.38 -11.63
C GLU A 141 1.08 7.09 -10.99
N ALA A 142 1.02 7.03 -9.66
CA ALA A 142 0.40 5.91 -8.95
C ALA A 142 -1.05 5.68 -9.40
N ILE A 143 -1.85 6.75 -9.46
CA ILE A 143 -3.25 6.68 -9.90
C ILE A 143 -3.36 6.24 -11.36
N ARG A 144 -2.51 6.81 -12.24
CA ARG A 144 -2.49 6.47 -13.66
C ARG A 144 -2.17 5.00 -13.88
N LEU A 145 -1.05 4.55 -13.31
CA LEU A 145 -0.56 3.18 -13.48
C LEU A 145 -1.50 2.16 -12.85
N HIS A 146 -2.00 2.43 -11.65
CA HIS A 146 -3.02 1.60 -11.00
C HIS A 146 -4.25 1.44 -11.91
N THR A 147 -4.77 2.55 -12.44
CA THR A 147 -5.95 2.53 -13.31
C THR A 147 -5.70 1.72 -14.59
N GLU A 148 -4.52 1.83 -15.17
CA GLU A 148 -4.14 1.08 -16.36
C GLU A 148 -4.07 -0.43 -16.08
N VAL A 149 -3.49 -0.82 -14.94
CA VAL A 149 -3.22 -2.23 -14.60
C VAL A 149 -4.45 -2.93 -14.03
N VAL A 150 -5.23 -2.26 -13.19
CA VAL A 150 -6.41 -2.83 -12.51
C VAL A 150 -7.69 -2.65 -13.35
N GLY A 151 -7.73 -1.66 -14.23
CA GLY A 151 -8.91 -1.33 -15.04
C GLY A 151 -9.88 -0.34 -14.38
N GLU A 152 -9.64 0.05 -13.14
CA GLU A 152 -10.40 1.09 -12.44
C GLU A 152 -9.49 1.95 -11.55
N ARG A 153 -9.94 3.18 -11.26
CA ARG A 153 -9.24 4.08 -10.35
C ARG A 153 -9.33 3.56 -8.91
N PRO A 154 -8.24 3.66 -8.11
CA PRO A 154 -8.30 3.24 -6.71
C PRO A 154 -9.31 4.10 -5.91
N LYS A 155 -10.08 3.45 -5.05
CA LYS A 155 -11.05 4.11 -4.16
C LYS A 155 -10.45 4.49 -2.82
N GLY A 156 -9.44 3.77 -2.38
CA GLY A 156 -8.69 4.00 -1.14
C GLY A 156 -7.24 4.37 -1.41
N TRP A 157 -6.65 5.07 -0.46
CA TRP A 157 -5.24 5.46 -0.49
C TRP A 157 -4.55 5.18 0.85
N TYR A 158 -3.35 4.63 0.79
CA TYR A 158 -2.43 4.45 1.90
C TYR A 158 -1.00 4.68 1.42
N THR A 159 -0.23 5.54 2.07
CA THR A 159 1.19 5.75 1.75
C THR A 159 2.09 5.02 2.74
N GLY A 160 1.78 5.10 4.04
CA GLY A 160 2.57 4.51 5.12
C GLY A 160 3.85 5.26 5.47
N ARG A 161 4.49 5.92 4.51
CA ARG A 161 5.76 6.67 4.66
C ARG A 161 5.58 8.12 4.20
N CYS A 162 4.57 8.78 4.76
CA CYS A 162 4.11 10.11 4.36
C CYS A 162 5.12 11.23 4.61
N SER A 163 5.09 12.24 3.75
CA SER A 163 5.55 13.59 4.05
C SER A 163 4.46 14.36 4.80
N GLU A 164 4.77 15.57 5.24
CA GLU A 164 3.77 16.50 5.78
C GLU A 164 2.72 16.94 4.74
N ASN A 165 2.99 16.75 3.45
CA ASN A 165 2.14 17.18 2.34
C ASN A 165 1.24 16.06 1.80
N THR A 166 1.59 14.79 2.03
CA THR A 166 0.97 13.63 1.39
C THR A 166 -0.56 13.65 1.47
N VAL A 167 -1.11 13.77 2.67
CA VAL A 167 -2.58 13.74 2.87
C VAL A 167 -3.27 14.87 2.11
N SER A 168 -2.70 16.09 2.15
CA SER A 168 -3.24 17.24 1.43
C SER A 168 -3.18 17.06 -0.10
N LEU A 169 -2.10 16.48 -0.60
CA LEU A 169 -1.93 16.20 -2.03
C LEU A 169 -2.92 15.13 -2.52
N VAL A 170 -3.07 14.04 -1.77
CA VAL A 170 -4.02 12.98 -2.09
C VAL A 170 -5.46 13.48 -2.04
N ALA A 171 -5.82 14.31 -1.05
CA ALA A 171 -7.15 14.90 -0.94
C ALA A 171 -7.50 15.81 -2.14
N GLN A 172 -6.50 16.46 -2.77
CA GLN A 172 -6.70 17.27 -3.99
C GLN A 172 -7.06 16.44 -5.22
N GLU A 173 -6.66 15.18 -5.27
CA GLU A 173 -6.87 14.29 -6.41
C GLU A 173 -8.32 13.80 -6.58
N LYS A 174 -9.23 14.16 -5.70
CA LYS A 174 -10.67 13.83 -5.71
C LYS A 174 -10.98 12.34 -5.95
N ASN A 175 -12.20 11.95 -5.64
CA ASN A 175 -12.74 10.60 -5.86
C ASN A 175 -12.07 9.46 -5.05
N PHE A 176 -11.27 9.76 -4.03
CA PHE A 176 -10.97 8.78 -3.00
C PHE A 176 -12.12 8.72 -1.98
N SER A 177 -12.51 7.52 -1.59
CA SER A 177 -13.50 7.29 -0.54
C SER A 177 -12.87 7.39 0.84
N TYR A 178 -11.59 7.07 0.96
CA TYR A 178 -10.83 7.14 2.21
C TYR A 178 -9.33 7.30 1.98
N ILE A 179 -8.65 7.83 3.00
CA ILE A 179 -7.19 7.89 3.13
C ILE A 179 -6.87 7.20 4.46
N SER A 180 -5.96 6.21 4.46
CA SER A 180 -5.65 5.36 5.59
C SER A 180 -4.33 5.71 6.29
N ASP A 181 -3.83 6.93 6.10
CA ASP A 181 -2.54 7.40 6.64
C ASP A 181 -2.65 8.09 8.01
N SER A 182 -3.79 8.01 8.67
CA SER A 182 -3.98 8.52 10.02
C SER A 182 -4.37 7.39 10.98
N TYR A 183 -3.77 7.38 12.15
CA TYR A 183 -3.93 6.34 13.18
C TYR A 183 -4.36 6.95 14.52
N ALA A 184 -5.06 8.09 14.49
CA ALA A 184 -5.21 8.94 15.65
C ALA A 184 -6.45 8.63 16.50
N ASP A 185 -7.40 7.82 16.02
CA ASP A 185 -8.62 7.53 16.77
C ASP A 185 -9.18 6.12 16.46
N ASP A 186 -10.15 5.68 17.25
CA ASP A 186 -10.79 4.36 17.13
C ASP A 186 -11.79 4.24 15.98
N LEU A 187 -12.31 5.36 15.49
CA LEU A 187 -13.27 5.42 14.40
C LEU A 187 -12.75 6.30 13.27
N PRO A 188 -13.20 6.06 12.03
CA PRO A 188 -12.92 6.94 10.90
C PRO A 188 -13.46 8.37 11.14
N TYR A 189 -12.71 9.38 10.67
CA TYR A 189 -13.05 10.80 10.84
C TYR A 189 -12.69 11.63 9.61
#